data_fcd95ae692f27a864df23c1cb018bad9
#
_entry.id   fcd95ae692f27a864df23c1cb018bad9
#
_cell.length_a   1.000
_cell.length_b   1.000
_cell.length_c   1.000
_cell.angle_alpha   90.00
_cell.angle_beta   90.00
_cell.angle_gamma   90.00
#
_symmetry.space_group_name_H-M   'P 1'
#
loop_
_entity.id
_entity.type
_entity.pdbx_description
1 polymer ?
#
loop_
_entity_poly.entity_id
_entity_poly.type
_entity_poly.pdbx_seq_one_letter_code
_entity_poly.pdbx_strand_id
1 'polypeptide(L)'
;RFSLALLASSLLLLTGCATNTSELALDTSSVSSVANPQSQTTVYVRSSADKRHFEEAPRTPDIPSVMCDTAEEQDHAIGRKRNGFGKALGKLILPPEQSVTGLTQSAIEAAFKENGVRIVNKDEVTADTKVIDVDVNKFWAWVEMGFWQITLSSNMSAGVRVNDAENPAFTVEGSYHEGFQGAFESNWLTVLNTAYQNFCLDAKEKVKAFLGK
;
A
#
# COMPACT_ATOMS: atom_id res chain seq x y z
N ARG A 1 -23.22 -44.07 -12.59
CA ARG A 1 -21.72 -44.03 -12.38
C ARG A 1 -21.04 -42.84 -13.09
N PHE A 2 -21.66 -42.25 -14.12
CA PHE A 2 -21.06 -41.11 -14.85
C PHE A 2 -21.23 -39.74 -14.14
N SER A 3 -22.24 -39.58 -13.32
CA SER A 3 -22.52 -38.30 -12.65
C SER A 3 -21.53 -37.96 -11.50
N LEU A 4 -20.98 -38.98 -10.85
CA LEU A 4 -20.02 -38.78 -9.74
C LEU A 4 -18.64 -38.31 -10.24
N ALA A 5 -18.23 -38.71 -11.44
CA ALA A 5 -16.95 -38.35 -12.02
C ALA A 5 -16.93 -36.88 -12.50
N LEU A 6 -18.07 -36.32 -12.92
CA LEU A 6 -18.17 -34.92 -13.31
C LEU A 6 -18.08 -33.94 -12.11
N LEU A 7 -18.64 -34.34 -10.95
CA LEU A 7 -18.56 -33.52 -9.73
C LEU A 7 -17.12 -33.48 -9.17
N ALA A 8 -16.38 -34.58 -9.25
CA ALA A 8 -14.99 -34.62 -8.78
C ALA A 8 -14.04 -33.79 -9.66
N SER A 9 -14.34 -33.68 -10.97
CA SER A 9 -13.51 -32.92 -11.91
C SER A 9 -13.68 -31.41 -11.77
N SER A 10 -14.87 -30.93 -11.33
CA SER A 10 -15.12 -29.50 -11.12
C SER A 10 -14.47 -28.92 -9.84
N LEU A 11 -14.22 -29.78 -8.83
CA LEU A 11 -13.56 -29.35 -7.59
C LEU A 11 -12.04 -29.13 -7.75
N LEU A 12 -11.41 -29.75 -8.75
CA LEU A 12 -9.97 -29.61 -9.00
C LEU A 12 -9.58 -28.30 -9.71
N LEU A 13 -10.52 -27.59 -10.32
CA LEU A 13 -10.24 -26.33 -11.03
C LEU A 13 -10.21 -25.10 -10.11
N LEU A 14 -10.65 -25.20 -8.86
CA LEU A 14 -10.69 -24.08 -7.91
C LEU A 14 -9.40 -23.87 -7.12
N THR A 15 -8.43 -24.78 -7.19
CA THR A 15 -7.19 -24.67 -6.41
C THR A 15 -6.08 -23.88 -7.10
N GLY A 16 -6.19 -23.61 -8.39
CA GLY A 16 -5.13 -22.96 -9.18
C GLY A 16 -4.88 -21.49 -8.83
N CYS A 17 -5.93 -20.74 -8.51
CA CYS A 17 -5.81 -19.29 -8.27
C CYS A 17 -5.18 -18.93 -6.92
N ALA A 18 -5.26 -19.81 -5.92
CA ALA A 18 -4.77 -19.51 -4.57
C ALA A 18 -3.24 -19.59 -4.45
N THR A 19 -2.59 -20.41 -5.27
CA THR A 19 -1.15 -20.65 -5.21
C THR A 19 -0.33 -19.73 -6.13
N ASN A 20 -0.98 -19.08 -7.09
CA ASN A 20 -0.31 -18.22 -8.06
C ASN A 20 -0.03 -16.82 -7.49
N THR A 21 1.06 -16.21 -7.95
CA THR A 21 1.31 -14.79 -7.78
C THR A 21 0.23 -14.00 -8.53
N SER A 22 -0.38 -13.03 -7.88
CA SER A 22 -1.25 -12.04 -8.52
C SER A 22 -0.55 -10.70 -8.56
N GLU A 23 -0.45 -10.14 -9.77
CA GLU A 23 0.02 -8.80 -10.02
C GLU A 23 -1.18 -7.86 -10.02
N LEU A 24 -1.19 -6.89 -9.12
CA LEU A 24 -2.33 -6.01 -8.83
C LEU A 24 -1.91 -4.54 -8.98
N ALA A 25 -2.34 -3.90 -10.07
CA ALA A 25 -2.16 -2.45 -10.25
C ALA A 25 -3.15 -1.67 -9.38
N LEU A 26 -2.65 -0.78 -8.51
CA LEU A 26 -3.51 0.10 -7.73
C LEU A 26 -3.98 1.30 -8.57
N ASP A 27 -5.21 1.73 -8.30
CA ASP A 27 -5.77 2.94 -8.88
C ASP A 27 -5.12 4.19 -8.26
N THR A 28 -4.40 4.95 -9.08
CA THR A 28 -3.72 6.19 -8.71
C THR A 28 -4.51 7.45 -9.07
N SER A 29 -5.76 7.34 -9.46
CA SER A 29 -6.60 8.49 -9.84
C SER A 29 -6.75 9.51 -8.72
N SER A 30 -6.72 9.07 -7.45
CA SER A 30 -6.77 9.92 -6.26
C SER A 30 -5.52 10.81 -6.07
N VAL A 31 -4.40 10.52 -6.74
CA VAL A 31 -3.16 11.32 -6.68
C VAL A 31 -2.95 12.22 -7.91
N SER A 32 -3.88 12.20 -8.86
CA SER A 32 -3.79 12.94 -10.13
C SER A 32 -4.24 14.40 -10.03
N SER A 33 -4.11 15.04 -8.86
CA SER A 33 -4.55 16.42 -8.71
C SER A 33 -3.60 17.43 -9.36
N VAL A 34 -4.13 18.25 -10.25
CA VAL A 34 -3.48 19.46 -10.78
C VAL A 34 -3.88 20.63 -9.91
N ALA A 35 -3.22 20.81 -8.78
CA ALA A 35 -3.39 22.03 -8.01
C ALA A 35 -2.45 23.13 -8.53
N ASN A 36 -2.99 24.32 -8.79
CA ASN A 36 -2.16 25.50 -9.02
C ASN A 36 -1.51 25.90 -7.68
N PRO A 37 -0.19 25.92 -7.56
CA PRO A 37 0.47 26.33 -6.33
C PRO A 37 0.12 27.79 -6.02
N GLN A 38 -0.51 28.02 -4.87
CA GLN A 38 -0.87 29.35 -4.38
C GLN A 38 0.03 29.81 -3.24
N SER A 39 0.84 28.91 -2.69
CA SER A 39 1.77 29.17 -1.60
C SER A 39 3.16 29.47 -2.13
N GLN A 40 3.89 30.36 -1.46
CA GLN A 40 5.33 30.54 -1.68
C GLN A 40 6.15 29.41 -1.05
N THR A 41 5.52 28.56 -0.22
CA THR A 41 6.18 27.39 0.38
C THR A 41 6.55 26.36 -0.68
N THR A 42 7.79 25.95 -0.69
CA THR A 42 8.31 24.89 -1.56
C THR A 42 8.66 23.66 -0.74
N VAL A 43 8.43 22.50 -1.33
CA VAL A 43 8.76 21.19 -0.75
C VAL A 43 9.56 20.38 -1.76
N TYR A 44 10.59 19.72 -1.30
CA TYR A 44 11.35 18.73 -2.02
C TYR A 44 11.23 17.37 -1.31
N VAL A 45 10.62 16.39 -1.94
CA VAL A 45 10.61 15.02 -1.43
C VAL A 45 11.92 14.35 -1.84
N ARG A 46 12.84 14.22 -0.88
CA ARG A 46 14.20 13.74 -1.10
C ARG A 46 14.28 12.23 -1.23
N SER A 47 13.52 11.54 -0.39
CA SER A 47 13.54 10.09 -0.34
C SER A 47 12.19 9.51 0.09
N SER A 48 11.89 8.32 -0.41
CA SER A 48 10.88 7.43 0.14
C SER A 48 11.55 6.08 0.36
N ALA A 49 11.55 5.60 1.61
CA ALA A 49 12.25 4.38 2.01
C ALA A 49 11.28 3.34 2.58
N ASP A 50 11.41 2.09 2.13
CA ASP A 50 10.68 0.97 2.70
C ASP A 50 11.29 0.58 4.06
N LYS A 51 10.54 0.82 5.13
CA LYS A 51 10.89 0.48 6.52
C LYS A 51 9.99 -0.60 7.09
N ARG A 52 9.20 -1.27 6.24
CA ARG A 52 8.34 -2.36 6.68
C ARG A 52 9.17 -3.49 7.28
N HIS A 53 8.67 -4.04 8.37
CA HIS A 53 9.27 -5.21 9.00
C HIS A 53 8.71 -6.49 8.34
N PHE A 54 9.61 -7.35 7.84
CA PHE A 54 9.27 -8.63 7.24
C PHE A 54 9.76 -9.78 8.12
N GLU A 55 8.93 -10.80 8.31
CA GLU A 55 9.26 -12.02 9.07
C GLU A 55 9.21 -13.27 8.17
N GLU A 56 10.07 -14.23 8.40
CA GLU A 56 10.06 -15.52 7.66
C GLU A 56 8.78 -16.31 7.95
N ALA A 57 8.35 -16.35 9.21
CA ALA A 57 7.18 -17.07 9.67
C ALA A 57 6.34 -16.23 10.63
N PRO A 58 5.65 -15.18 10.13
CA PRO A 58 4.87 -14.30 10.98
C PRO A 58 3.73 -15.05 11.68
N ARG A 59 3.53 -14.74 12.96
CA ARG A 59 2.49 -15.36 13.79
C ARG A 59 1.08 -14.92 13.39
N THR A 60 0.96 -13.68 12.91
CA THR A 60 -0.31 -13.09 12.46
C THR A 60 -0.21 -12.69 11.00
N PRO A 61 -1.30 -12.74 10.23
CA PRO A 61 -1.27 -12.50 8.78
C PRO A 61 -1.03 -11.04 8.40
N ASP A 62 -1.23 -10.10 9.32
CA ASP A 62 -1.00 -8.66 9.15
C ASP A 62 0.47 -8.26 9.16
N ILE A 63 1.35 -9.13 9.63
CA ILE A 63 2.80 -8.94 9.54
C ILE A 63 3.28 -9.40 8.16
N PRO A 64 4.00 -8.54 7.40
CA PRO A 64 4.59 -8.92 6.13
C PRO A 64 5.49 -10.16 6.24
N SER A 65 5.27 -11.14 5.36
CA SER A 65 6.14 -12.31 5.30
C SER A 65 7.21 -12.14 4.24
N VAL A 66 8.43 -12.57 4.53
CA VAL A 66 9.52 -12.63 3.55
C VAL A 66 9.05 -13.44 2.34
N MET A 67 9.11 -12.83 1.15
CA MET A 67 8.66 -13.44 -0.10
C MET A 67 9.69 -13.33 -1.21
N CYS A 68 10.71 -12.53 -1.00
CA CYS A 68 11.64 -12.04 -2.01
C CYS A 68 13.01 -11.89 -1.39
N ASP A 69 14.05 -12.04 -2.21
CA ASP A 69 15.44 -12.05 -1.74
C ASP A 69 16.09 -10.65 -1.83
N THR A 70 15.48 -9.72 -2.58
CA THR A 70 16.01 -8.37 -2.80
C THR A 70 15.09 -7.28 -2.24
N ALA A 71 15.66 -6.13 -1.90
CA ALA A 71 14.90 -4.96 -1.45
C ALA A 71 13.96 -4.43 -2.57
N GLU A 72 14.38 -4.52 -3.83
CA GLU A 72 13.57 -4.12 -4.97
C GLU A 72 12.31 -4.99 -5.09
N GLU A 73 12.45 -6.31 -5.00
CA GLU A 73 11.29 -7.22 -5.02
C GLU A 73 10.40 -7.00 -3.78
N GLN A 74 10.97 -6.66 -2.62
CA GLN A 74 10.21 -6.34 -1.42
C GLN A 74 9.38 -5.07 -1.61
N ASP A 75 9.88 -4.07 -2.33
CA ASP A 75 9.15 -2.83 -2.63
C ASP A 75 7.93 -3.05 -3.56
N HIS A 76 7.85 -4.19 -4.24
CA HIS A 76 6.67 -4.62 -4.99
C HIS A 76 5.73 -5.54 -4.18
N ALA A 77 6.16 -6.10 -3.06
CA ALA A 77 5.37 -7.03 -2.26
C ALA A 77 4.30 -6.30 -1.43
N ILE A 78 3.01 -6.62 -1.65
CA ILE A 78 1.86 -5.95 -1.00
C ILE A 78 0.92 -6.89 -0.25
N GLY A 79 1.20 -8.19 -0.24
CA GLY A 79 0.38 -9.14 0.51
C GLY A 79 0.73 -10.59 0.24
N ARG A 80 0.15 -11.46 1.04
CA ARG A 80 0.32 -12.92 0.92
C ARG A 80 -1.01 -13.64 1.02
N LYS A 81 -1.31 -14.47 0.00
CA LYS A 81 -2.45 -15.40 0.07
C LYS A 81 -2.14 -16.50 1.10
N ARG A 82 -3.14 -16.89 1.88
CA ARG A 82 -3.02 -17.98 2.88
C ARG A 82 -4.24 -18.89 2.79
N ASN A 83 -4.05 -20.17 3.15
CA ASN A 83 -5.18 -21.09 3.31
C ASN A 83 -5.78 -20.99 4.72
N GLY A 84 -6.87 -21.75 4.95
CA GLY A 84 -7.58 -21.78 6.23
C GLY A 84 -6.76 -22.25 7.44
N PHE A 85 -5.60 -22.82 7.21
CA PHE A 85 -4.63 -23.24 8.24
C PHE A 85 -3.48 -22.23 8.42
N GLY A 86 -3.56 -21.05 7.79
CA GLY A 86 -2.54 -20.02 7.84
C GLY A 86 -1.31 -20.28 6.95
N LYS A 87 -1.27 -21.41 6.23
CA LYS A 87 -0.14 -21.73 5.34
C LYS A 87 -0.08 -20.73 4.19
N ALA A 88 1.11 -20.16 3.99
CA ALA A 88 1.38 -19.26 2.88
C ALA A 88 1.20 -19.97 1.52
N LEU A 89 0.53 -19.29 0.61
CA LEU A 89 0.25 -19.71 -0.76
C LEU A 89 0.93 -18.75 -1.75
N GLY A 90 0.13 -18.10 -2.62
CA GLY A 90 0.61 -17.15 -3.61
C GLY A 90 0.98 -15.78 -3.03
N LYS A 91 1.67 -14.99 -3.83
CA LYS A 91 2.07 -13.60 -3.54
C LYS A 91 1.05 -12.62 -4.11
N LEU A 92 0.91 -11.45 -3.49
CA LEU A 92 0.31 -10.26 -4.08
C LEU A 92 1.43 -9.27 -4.30
N ILE A 93 1.61 -8.82 -5.53
CA ILE A 93 2.67 -7.89 -5.91
C ILE A 93 2.12 -6.75 -6.76
N LEU A 94 2.79 -5.63 -6.73
CA LEU A 94 2.57 -4.53 -7.68
C LEU A 94 3.23 -4.85 -9.03
N PRO A 95 2.70 -4.29 -10.14
CA PRO A 95 3.35 -4.38 -11.44
C PRO A 95 4.66 -3.57 -11.47
N PRO A 96 5.54 -3.79 -12.47
CA PRO A 96 6.86 -3.14 -12.54
C PRO A 96 6.83 -1.61 -12.54
N GLU A 97 5.75 -0.99 -13.03
CA GLU A 97 5.57 0.46 -13.08
C GLU A 97 5.11 1.08 -11.76
N GLN A 98 4.77 0.26 -10.78
CA GLN A 98 4.35 0.71 -9.43
C GLN A 98 5.24 0.08 -8.37
N SER A 99 5.60 0.85 -7.35
CA SER A 99 6.26 0.35 -6.16
C SER A 99 5.63 0.95 -4.91
N VAL A 100 5.79 0.32 -3.78
CA VAL A 100 5.24 0.78 -2.49
C VAL A 100 5.80 2.15 -2.13
N THR A 101 7.10 2.34 -2.28
CA THR A 101 7.76 3.63 -2.05
C THR A 101 7.29 4.69 -3.03
N GLY A 102 7.14 4.35 -4.32
CA GLY A 102 6.66 5.26 -5.36
C GLY A 102 5.21 5.69 -5.16
N LEU A 103 4.31 4.76 -4.83
CA LEU A 103 2.91 5.05 -4.53
C LEU A 103 2.79 5.95 -3.29
N THR A 104 3.55 5.66 -2.23
CA THR A 104 3.54 6.46 -1.01
C THR A 104 4.08 7.87 -1.26
N GLN A 105 5.20 8.00 -1.98
CA GLN A 105 5.73 9.31 -2.36
C GLN A 105 4.73 10.13 -3.15
N SER A 106 4.10 9.52 -4.16
CA SER A 106 3.11 10.18 -5.02
C SER A 106 1.92 10.69 -4.21
N ALA A 107 1.43 9.91 -3.23
CA ALA A 107 0.35 10.34 -2.35
C ALA A 107 0.74 11.55 -1.48
N ILE A 108 1.96 11.55 -0.92
CA ILE A 108 2.46 12.68 -0.11
C ILE A 108 2.65 13.94 -0.97
N GLU A 109 3.25 13.80 -2.16
CA GLU A 109 3.40 14.92 -3.09
C GLU A 109 2.06 15.50 -3.53
N ALA A 110 1.07 14.64 -3.83
CA ALA A 110 -0.28 15.06 -4.18
C ALA A 110 -0.93 15.83 -3.03
N ALA A 111 -0.79 15.35 -1.79
CA ALA A 111 -1.32 16.01 -0.60
C ALA A 111 -0.73 17.43 -0.42
N PHE A 112 0.56 17.63 -0.64
CA PHE A 112 1.18 18.95 -0.62
C PHE A 112 0.65 19.83 -1.76
N LYS A 113 0.57 19.32 -2.99
CA LYS A 113 0.05 20.04 -4.16
C LYS A 113 -1.40 20.50 -3.94
N GLU A 114 -2.26 19.60 -3.44
CA GLU A 114 -3.67 19.91 -3.13
C GLU A 114 -3.83 20.99 -2.05
N ASN A 115 -2.85 21.10 -1.14
CA ASN A 115 -2.79 22.17 -0.16
C ASN A 115 -2.08 23.44 -0.69
N GLY A 116 -1.85 23.52 -2.01
CA GLY A 116 -1.32 24.70 -2.70
C GLY A 116 0.20 24.87 -2.58
N VAL A 117 0.94 23.84 -2.13
CA VAL A 117 2.40 23.86 -2.01
C VAL A 117 3.04 23.47 -3.34
N ARG A 118 4.12 24.13 -3.72
CA ARG A 118 4.90 23.81 -4.90
C ARG A 118 5.91 22.69 -4.59
N ILE A 119 5.82 21.58 -5.29
CA ILE A 119 6.85 20.53 -5.27
C ILE A 119 7.95 20.94 -6.24
N VAL A 120 9.20 20.88 -5.78
CA VAL A 120 10.41 21.24 -6.54
C VAL A 120 11.32 20.04 -6.71
N ASN A 121 12.15 20.07 -7.74
CA ASN A 121 13.21 19.10 -7.96
C ASN A 121 14.47 19.49 -7.15
N LYS A 122 15.43 18.55 -7.06
CA LYS A 122 16.68 18.74 -6.30
C LYS A 122 17.43 20.02 -6.69
N ASP A 123 17.45 20.35 -7.98
CA ASP A 123 18.19 21.51 -8.51
C ASP A 123 17.52 22.85 -8.19
N GLU A 124 16.26 22.84 -7.76
CA GLU A 124 15.47 24.01 -7.39
C GLU A 124 15.43 24.23 -5.86
N VAL A 125 16.10 23.38 -5.08
CA VAL A 125 16.12 23.47 -3.61
C VAL A 125 16.83 24.73 -3.17
N THR A 126 16.19 25.52 -2.31
CA THR A 126 16.71 26.73 -1.68
C THR A 126 16.75 26.58 -0.16
N ALA A 127 17.32 27.55 0.55
CA ALA A 127 17.35 27.55 2.02
C ALA A 127 15.96 27.51 2.67
N ASP A 128 14.93 28.02 1.99
CA ASP A 128 13.55 28.06 2.49
C ASP A 128 12.74 26.80 2.09
N THR A 129 13.31 25.92 1.26
CA THR A 129 12.65 24.68 0.83
C THR A 129 12.61 23.69 1.97
N LYS A 130 11.42 23.17 2.29
CA LYS A 130 11.27 22.06 3.23
C LYS A 130 11.67 20.75 2.56
N VAL A 131 12.68 20.09 3.10
CA VAL A 131 13.13 18.77 2.63
C VAL A 131 12.34 17.70 3.38
N ILE A 132 11.73 16.78 2.62
CA ILE A 132 10.87 15.73 3.14
C ILE A 132 11.53 14.37 2.88
N ASP A 133 11.53 13.53 3.91
CA ASP A 133 11.81 12.10 3.81
C ASP A 133 10.60 11.32 4.27
N VAL A 134 10.26 10.27 3.54
CA VAL A 134 9.10 9.41 3.80
C VAL A 134 9.57 8.02 4.17
N ASP A 135 9.18 7.54 5.35
CA ASP A 135 9.45 6.18 5.81
C ASP A 135 8.16 5.36 5.75
N VAL A 136 8.10 4.38 4.85
CA VAL A 136 6.95 3.48 4.72
C VAL A 136 7.02 2.42 5.82
N ASN A 137 6.11 2.47 6.78
CA ASN A 137 6.09 1.56 7.91
C ASN A 137 5.14 0.38 7.69
N LYS A 138 4.04 0.58 6.94
CA LYS A 138 3.06 -0.45 6.57
C LYS A 138 2.57 -0.22 5.16
N PHE A 139 2.42 -1.30 4.42
CA PHE A 139 1.75 -1.38 3.12
C PHE A 139 1.51 -2.87 2.85
N TRP A 140 0.43 -3.42 3.42
CA TRP A 140 0.23 -4.86 3.42
C TRP A 140 -1.24 -5.22 3.45
N ALA A 141 -1.58 -6.27 2.67
CA ALA A 141 -2.90 -6.87 2.66
C ALA A 141 -2.84 -8.34 3.10
N TRP A 142 -3.85 -8.77 3.85
CA TRP A 142 -3.94 -10.12 4.38
C TRP A 142 -5.37 -10.63 4.41
N VAL A 143 -5.50 -11.93 4.65
CA VAL A 143 -6.78 -12.62 4.79
C VAL A 143 -6.92 -13.20 6.18
N GLU A 144 -8.10 -13.07 6.75
CA GLU A 144 -8.54 -13.73 7.99
C GLU A 144 -9.70 -14.66 7.66
N MET A 145 -9.57 -15.93 8.09
CA MET A 145 -10.58 -16.95 7.83
C MET A 145 -11.68 -16.89 8.89
N GLY A 146 -12.91 -16.58 8.46
CA GLY A 146 -14.10 -16.65 9.29
C GLY A 146 -14.91 -17.93 9.01
N PHE A 147 -15.96 -18.16 9.80
CA PHE A 147 -16.81 -19.35 9.66
C PHE A 147 -17.72 -19.30 8.43
N TRP A 148 -18.30 -18.14 8.12
CA TRP A 148 -19.23 -17.96 6.99
C TRP A 148 -18.62 -17.22 5.81
N GLN A 149 -17.60 -16.43 6.06
CA GLN A 149 -16.92 -15.61 5.07
C GLN A 149 -15.47 -15.42 5.46
N ILE A 150 -14.65 -15.01 4.53
CA ILE A 150 -13.31 -14.51 4.79
C ILE A 150 -13.34 -12.99 4.93
N THR A 151 -12.43 -12.43 5.71
CA THR A 151 -12.19 -10.98 5.74
C THR A 151 -10.87 -10.70 5.05
N LEU A 152 -10.90 -9.83 4.04
CA LEU A 152 -9.70 -9.25 3.45
C LEU A 152 -9.46 -7.89 4.10
N SER A 153 -8.23 -7.63 4.49
CA SER A 153 -7.81 -6.40 5.17
C SER A 153 -6.57 -5.82 4.52
N SER A 154 -6.43 -4.51 4.54
CA SER A 154 -5.20 -3.80 4.16
C SER A 154 -4.93 -2.66 5.12
N ASN A 155 -3.64 -2.44 5.41
CA ASN A 155 -3.17 -1.33 6.24
C ASN A 155 -1.94 -0.69 5.59
N MET A 156 -1.95 0.64 5.54
CA MET A 156 -0.88 1.48 5.01
C MET A 156 -0.52 2.54 6.04
N SER A 157 0.77 2.77 6.27
CA SER A 157 1.25 3.80 7.18
C SER A 157 2.62 4.30 6.74
N ALA A 158 2.81 5.62 6.79
CA ALA A 158 4.09 6.25 6.51
C ALA A 158 4.37 7.41 7.46
N GLY A 159 5.59 7.48 7.97
CA GLY A 159 6.10 8.62 8.72
C GLY A 159 6.71 9.66 7.78
N VAL A 160 6.36 10.92 7.96
CA VAL A 160 6.88 12.03 7.17
C VAL A 160 7.82 12.87 8.04
N ARG A 161 9.12 12.85 7.73
CA ARG A 161 10.15 13.65 8.42
C ARG A 161 10.48 14.90 7.62
N VAL A 162 10.81 15.97 8.30
CA VAL A 162 11.07 17.29 7.71
C VAL A 162 12.43 17.79 8.17
N ASN A 163 13.26 18.26 7.21
CA ASN A 163 14.56 18.91 7.47
C ASN A 163 15.48 18.08 8.39
N ASP A 164 15.71 16.81 8.03
CA ASP A 164 16.58 15.88 8.75
C ASP A 164 16.18 15.58 10.22
N ALA A 165 14.91 15.83 10.59
CA ALA A 165 14.41 15.46 11.90
C ALA A 165 14.47 13.95 12.11
N GLU A 166 14.82 13.50 13.32
CA GLU A 166 14.86 12.08 13.67
C GLU A 166 13.43 11.48 13.72
N ASN A 167 12.49 12.26 14.28
CA ASN A 167 11.11 11.83 14.43
C ASN A 167 10.22 12.37 13.29
N PRO A 168 9.19 11.65 12.90
CA PRO A 168 8.24 12.14 11.92
C PRO A 168 7.49 13.37 12.47
N ALA A 169 7.33 14.39 11.61
CA ALA A 169 6.50 15.55 11.90
C ALA A 169 5.01 15.16 11.96
N PHE A 170 4.62 14.17 11.16
CA PHE A 170 3.31 13.54 11.19
C PHE A 170 3.37 12.14 10.59
N THR A 171 2.36 11.33 10.91
CA THR A 171 2.17 10.00 10.34
C THR A 171 0.88 9.98 9.54
N VAL A 172 0.92 9.38 8.37
CA VAL A 172 -0.22 9.17 7.48
C VAL A 172 -0.64 7.70 7.57
N GLU A 173 -1.94 7.46 7.62
CA GLU A 173 -2.51 6.12 7.74
C GLU A 173 -3.70 5.92 6.80
N GLY A 174 -3.84 4.69 6.31
CA GLY A 174 -4.99 4.26 5.53
C GLY A 174 -5.25 2.79 5.78
N SER A 175 -6.50 2.43 6.02
CA SER A 175 -6.88 1.04 6.23
C SER A 175 -8.27 0.78 5.66
N TYR A 176 -8.49 -0.47 5.30
CA TYR A 176 -9.82 -0.96 4.93
C TYR A 176 -9.91 -2.46 5.14
N HIS A 177 -11.09 -2.94 5.46
CA HIS A 177 -11.39 -4.37 5.54
C HIS A 177 -12.83 -4.64 5.09
N GLU A 178 -13.04 -5.80 4.47
CA GLU A 178 -14.36 -6.21 4.00
C GLU A 178 -14.48 -7.74 3.97
N GLY A 179 -15.70 -8.23 4.22
CA GLY A 179 -16.04 -9.65 4.19
C GLY A 179 -16.43 -10.12 2.80
N PHE A 180 -15.86 -11.25 2.35
CA PHE A 180 -16.11 -11.85 1.04
C PHE A 180 -16.34 -13.35 1.13
N GLN A 181 -16.99 -13.92 0.09
CA GLN A 181 -17.15 -15.38 -0.04
C GLN A 181 -15.89 -16.07 -0.62
N GLY A 182 -14.92 -15.30 -1.12
CA GLY A 182 -13.67 -15.81 -1.68
C GLY A 182 -12.61 -14.72 -1.87
N ALA A 183 -11.35 -15.11 -1.92
CA ALA A 183 -10.21 -14.19 -2.10
C ALA A 183 -9.86 -14.03 -3.59
N PHE A 184 -10.82 -13.54 -4.40
CA PHE A 184 -10.60 -13.23 -5.82
C PHE A 184 -9.74 -11.96 -5.99
N GLU A 185 -9.07 -11.82 -7.11
CA GLU A 185 -8.22 -10.65 -7.39
C GLU A 185 -9.00 -9.33 -7.32
N SER A 186 -10.24 -9.30 -7.81
CA SER A 186 -11.12 -8.14 -7.71
C SER A 186 -11.38 -7.71 -6.26
N ASN A 187 -11.51 -8.67 -5.33
CA ASN A 187 -11.75 -8.40 -3.91
C ASN A 187 -10.48 -7.83 -3.24
N TRP A 188 -9.30 -8.36 -3.60
CA TRP A 188 -8.03 -7.80 -3.16
C TRP A 188 -7.83 -6.36 -3.67
N LEU A 189 -8.14 -6.10 -4.95
CA LEU A 189 -8.09 -4.76 -5.52
C LEU A 189 -9.04 -3.80 -4.82
N THR A 190 -10.27 -4.23 -4.50
CA THR A 190 -11.23 -3.42 -3.73
C THR A 190 -10.63 -2.98 -2.40
N VAL A 191 -10.09 -3.92 -1.63
CA VAL A 191 -9.53 -3.64 -0.29
C VAL A 191 -8.28 -2.76 -0.38
N LEU A 192 -7.37 -3.08 -1.29
CA LEU A 192 -6.14 -2.31 -1.48
C LEU A 192 -6.41 -0.89 -1.96
N ASN A 193 -7.26 -0.73 -2.98
CA ASN A 193 -7.60 0.59 -3.52
C ASN A 193 -8.32 1.47 -2.50
N THR A 194 -9.26 0.90 -1.73
CA THR A 194 -9.96 1.66 -0.69
C THR A 194 -9.02 2.07 0.44
N ALA A 195 -8.11 1.18 0.88
CA ALA A 195 -7.09 1.52 1.86
C ALA A 195 -6.14 2.62 1.34
N TYR A 196 -5.74 2.55 0.06
CA TYR A 196 -4.89 3.58 -0.56
C TYR A 196 -5.61 4.92 -0.70
N GLN A 197 -6.88 4.93 -1.08
CA GLN A 197 -7.70 6.15 -1.10
C GLN A 197 -7.81 6.78 0.29
N ASN A 198 -8.06 5.97 1.34
CA ASN A 198 -8.08 6.45 2.72
C ASN A 198 -6.73 7.03 3.15
N PHE A 199 -5.62 6.39 2.74
CA PHE A 199 -4.26 6.90 2.96
C PHE A 199 -4.05 8.26 2.28
N CYS A 200 -4.49 8.43 1.03
CA CYS A 200 -4.41 9.72 0.32
C CYS A 200 -5.24 10.82 0.99
N LEU A 201 -6.43 10.49 1.47
CA LEU A 201 -7.30 11.43 2.20
C LEU A 201 -6.67 11.86 3.53
N ASP A 202 -6.13 10.92 4.30
CA ASP A 202 -5.45 11.25 5.56
C ASP A 202 -4.18 12.08 5.30
N ALA A 203 -3.41 11.75 4.25
CA ALA A 203 -2.26 12.54 3.84
C ALA A 203 -2.62 14.01 3.60
N LYS A 204 -3.72 14.26 2.90
CA LYS A 204 -4.22 15.61 2.63
C LYS A 204 -4.55 16.38 3.91
N GLU A 205 -5.26 15.74 4.85
CA GLU A 205 -5.62 16.37 6.13
C GLU A 205 -4.40 16.59 7.04
N LYS A 206 -3.47 15.63 7.10
CA LYS A 206 -2.22 15.77 7.87
C LYS A 206 -1.33 16.87 7.34
N VAL A 207 -1.18 16.97 6.03
CA VAL A 207 -0.42 18.05 5.38
C VAL A 207 -1.11 19.40 5.62
N LYS A 208 -2.44 19.49 5.53
CA LYS A 208 -3.19 20.70 5.85
C LYS A 208 -2.92 21.16 7.28
N ALA A 209 -3.03 20.27 8.25
CA ALA A 209 -2.74 20.57 9.64
C ALA A 209 -1.26 20.97 9.86
N PHE A 210 -0.31 20.28 9.22
CA PHE A 210 1.11 20.61 9.27
C PHE A 210 1.42 22.02 8.72
N LEU A 211 0.67 22.48 7.73
CA LEU A 211 0.80 23.83 7.16
C LEU A 211 0.06 24.91 7.97
N GLY A 212 -0.65 24.54 9.03
CA GLY A 212 -1.42 25.47 9.86
C GLY A 212 -2.67 26.04 9.19
N LYS A 213 -3.30 25.25 8.32
CA LYS A 213 -4.48 25.66 7.53
C LYS A 213 -5.78 25.04 8.06
#